data_6b22f71524464632809876f7efd75b2b
#
_entry.id   6b22f71524464632809876f7efd75b2b
#
_cell.length_a   1.000
_cell.length_b   1.000
_cell.length_c   1.000
_cell.angle_alpha   90.00
_cell.angle_beta   90.00
_cell.angle_gamma   90.00
#
_symmetry.space_group_name_H-M   'P 1'
#
loop_
_entity.id
_entity.type
_entity.pdbx_description
1 polymer ?
#
loop_
_entity_poly.entity_id
_entity_poly.type
_entity_poly.pdbx_seq_one_letter_code
_entity_poly.pdbx_strand_id
1 'polypeptide(L)'
;MSAMPRGAAWVTGVVALSLSWPVHAEDEKLKWTFQNMEVKALLHSLAQIGQHNLIVAEGVSGPVSLHLKDMTWREALEVVVQSKGLLATLKDGVLWISPRSDATENLQAQAIQLKYAKAVDVAQRLQSAGVGGSAAGPRWLSPRGTVMAEPRTNQLFLLDTSAALKQLNEVIQWLDIPVRQVMIEAQIVEAEEQFGKSLGVRLGGAFASTFAAPFATPAKPVNVAIGGQGVAGAGGVQPSYWLNLPAGPAGQTLFPPASFAVSLFNAAANQFLNLEISALEADGKGKVIASPRVVTADQTKALIEQGTELPYQVNNGNGAASIAFRKANLKLEVTPQITPEGAVVLELDIAKDSVGQTTTAGYAINTKHVKTQVLVDNGGTVVIGGILETSDKQDEARVPGLASLPVLGKLFQSEQVTQRKTELLIFV
;
A
#
# COMPACT_ATOMS: atom_id res chain seq x y z
N MET A 1 4.80 -28.48 73.26
CA MET A 1 5.44 -29.50 74.13
C MET A 1 6.90 -29.40 73.90
N SER A 2 7.54 -28.87 74.94
CA SER A 2 8.65 -29.46 75.71
C SER A 2 10.00 -29.30 74.97
N ALA A 3 11.09 -28.78 75.48
CA ALA A 3 11.48 -28.15 76.74
C ALA A 3 12.92 -27.72 76.55
N MET A 4 13.32 -26.63 77.16
CA MET A 4 14.71 -26.28 77.40
C MET A 4 15.37 -27.31 78.35
N PRO A 5 16.71 -27.35 78.46
CA PRO A 5 17.31 -26.61 79.57
C PRO A 5 18.66 -25.92 79.36
N ARG A 6 18.87 -25.06 80.31
CA ARG A 6 19.97 -24.21 80.74
C ARG A 6 21.28 -24.98 81.12
N GLY A 7 22.38 -24.23 81.08
CA GLY A 7 23.57 -24.48 81.89
C GLY A 7 24.82 -23.80 81.32
N ALA A 8 25.20 -22.80 81.87
CA ALA A 8 26.15 -22.44 82.89
C ALA A 8 27.47 -21.79 82.34
N ALA A 9 27.77 -20.68 82.91
CA ALA A 9 28.90 -19.79 82.76
C ALA A 9 30.28 -20.40 83.16
N TRP A 10 31.32 -19.97 82.45
CA TRP A 10 32.65 -19.79 83.03
C TRP A 10 33.31 -18.54 82.46
N VAL A 11 33.65 -17.63 83.34
CA VAL A 11 34.42 -16.43 83.17
C VAL A 11 35.90 -16.83 83.16
N THR A 12 36.63 -16.41 82.12
CA THR A 12 38.10 -16.25 82.27
C THR A 12 38.51 -15.06 81.39
N GLY A 13 39.01 -14.07 82.11
CA GLY A 13 39.53 -12.85 81.53
C GLY A 13 40.85 -13.09 80.74
N VAL A 14 40.97 -12.39 79.63
CA VAL A 14 42.21 -12.22 78.93
C VAL A 14 42.42 -10.74 78.61
N VAL A 15 43.52 -10.25 79.10
CA VAL A 15 44.17 -8.95 79.00
C VAL A 15 44.07 -8.42 77.54
N ALA A 16 43.50 -7.24 77.38
CA ALA A 16 43.56 -6.47 76.12
C ALA A 16 44.96 -5.81 76.01
N LEU A 17 45.79 -6.37 75.16
CA LEU A 17 46.91 -5.63 74.57
C LEU A 17 46.37 -4.77 73.44
N SER A 18 46.27 -3.46 73.72
CA SER A 18 46.03 -2.44 72.70
C SER A 18 47.26 -2.32 71.81
N LEU A 19 47.31 -3.04 70.69
CA LEU A 19 48.15 -2.67 69.58
C LEU A 19 47.44 -1.50 68.84
N SER A 20 47.94 -0.30 69.10
CA SER A 20 47.73 0.88 68.27
C SER A 20 48.37 0.66 66.91
N TRP A 21 47.58 0.33 65.93
CA TRP A 21 48.01 0.43 64.56
C TRP A 21 48.11 1.90 64.15
N PRO A 22 49.17 2.31 63.43
CA PRO A 22 49.36 3.67 63.01
C PRO A 22 48.20 3.99 62.04
N VAL A 23 47.42 5.03 62.34
CA VAL A 23 46.45 5.67 61.43
C VAL A 23 47.27 6.12 60.24
N HIS A 24 46.97 5.56 59.10
CA HIS A 24 47.56 5.94 57.81
C HIS A 24 47.19 7.38 57.46
N ALA A 25 48.18 8.11 56.94
CA ALA A 25 48.12 9.49 56.46
C ALA A 25 47.22 9.65 55.20
N GLU A 26 46.00 9.16 55.25
CA GLU A 26 45.10 9.24 54.10
C GLU A 26 44.28 10.56 54.01
N ASP A 27 44.34 11.41 55.06
CA ASP A 27 43.46 12.59 55.19
C ASP A 27 44.20 13.94 55.29
N GLU A 28 45.45 14.04 54.86
CA GLU A 28 46.12 15.34 54.85
C GLU A 28 45.53 16.19 53.66
N LYS A 29 44.80 17.27 54.02
CA LYS A 29 44.23 18.17 53.05
C LYS A 29 45.27 19.07 52.45
N LEU A 30 45.44 18.99 51.15
CA LEU A 30 46.39 19.74 50.34
C LEU A 30 45.92 21.14 50.03
N LYS A 31 46.79 22.16 50.18
CA LYS A 31 46.51 23.52 49.68
C LYS A 31 47.67 23.90 48.78
N TRP A 32 47.57 23.59 47.54
CA TRP A 32 48.63 23.81 46.57
C TRP A 32 48.11 24.60 45.35
N THR A 33 48.97 25.49 44.87
CA THR A 33 48.74 26.25 43.66
C THR A 33 49.89 26.00 42.71
N PHE A 34 49.60 25.38 41.60
CA PHE A 34 50.57 25.13 40.54
C PHE A 34 50.23 25.98 39.33
N GLN A 35 51.23 26.69 38.80
CA GLN A 35 51.10 27.46 37.56
C GLN A 35 52.08 26.92 36.54
N ASN A 36 51.53 26.50 35.35
CA ASN A 36 52.35 26.03 34.24
C ASN A 36 53.33 24.89 34.56
N MET A 37 52.92 23.94 35.43
CA MET A 37 53.73 22.79 35.79
C MET A 37 53.51 21.63 34.80
N GLU A 38 54.55 20.89 34.50
CA GLU A 38 54.42 19.70 33.64
C GLU A 38 53.63 18.59 34.36
N VAL A 39 52.64 17.96 33.65
CA VAL A 39 51.77 16.91 34.22
C VAL A 39 52.57 15.78 34.87
N LYS A 40 53.69 15.36 34.27
CA LYS A 40 54.55 14.29 34.83
C LYS A 40 55.12 14.66 36.22
N ALA A 41 55.61 15.88 36.37
CA ALA A 41 56.15 16.37 37.64
C ALA A 41 55.02 16.48 38.70
N LEU A 42 53.85 16.96 38.33
CA LEU A 42 52.69 17.02 39.23
C LEU A 42 52.24 15.65 39.70
N LEU A 43 52.13 14.69 38.78
CA LEU A 43 51.74 13.31 39.09
C LEU A 43 52.78 12.61 40.01
N HIS A 44 54.08 12.90 39.83
CA HIS A 44 55.10 12.40 40.69
C HIS A 44 54.94 12.95 42.10
N SER A 45 54.70 14.24 42.26
CA SER A 45 54.46 14.86 43.57
C SER A 45 53.26 14.30 44.28
N LEU A 46 52.16 14.07 43.56
CA LEU A 46 50.88 13.48 44.07
C LEU A 46 51.11 12.02 44.51
N ALA A 47 51.84 11.23 43.72
CA ALA A 47 52.15 9.83 44.04
C ALA A 47 53.08 9.73 45.27
N GLN A 48 54.01 10.66 45.43
CA GLN A 48 54.91 10.72 46.59
C GLN A 48 54.15 11.01 47.89
N ILE A 49 53.15 11.92 47.83
CA ILE A 49 52.28 12.22 48.98
C ILE A 49 51.40 11.00 49.32
N GLY A 50 50.85 10.34 48.31
CA GLY A 50 50.06 9.13 48.51
C GLY A 50 50.88 7.88 48.85
N GLN A 51 52.18 7.99 48.90
CA GLN A 51 53.11 6.87 49.17
C GLN A 51 52.92 5.70 48.17
N HIS A 52 52.61 5.97 46.93
CA HIS A 52 52.47 5.00 45.87
C HIS A 52 53.57 5.09 44.84
N ASN A 53 54.02 3.94 44.35
CA ASN A 53 54.91 3.92 43.18
C ASN A 53 54.14 4.37 41.94
N LEU A 54 54.78 5.18 41.07
CA LEU A 54 54.19 5.75 39.89
C LEU A 54 54.85 5.25 38.61
N ILE A 55 53.99 4.80 37.65
CA ILE A 55 54.41 4.53 36.27
C ILE A 55 53.58 5.42 35.35
N VAL A 56 54.26 6.25 34.58
CA VAL A 56 53.60 7.16 33.59
C VAL A 56 53.97 6.73 32.19
N ALA A 57 52.98 6.47 31.36
CA ALA A 57 53.17 6.11 29.95
C ALA A 57 53.73 7.29 29.12
N GLU A 58 54.42 6.98 28.02
CA GLU A 58 55.11 7.99 27.18
C GLU A 58 54.19 9.06 26.59
N GLY A 59 52.92 8.79 26.38
CA GLY A 59 51.95 9.74 25.81
C GLY A 59 51.46 10.84 26.76
N VAL A 60 51.87 10.86 28.04
CA VAL A 60 51.42 11.85 29.03
C VAL A 60 52.36 13.06 29.03
N SER A 61 51.90 14.21 28.51
CA SER A 61 52.67 15.45 28.45
C SER A 61 51.76 16.68 28.44
N GLY A 62 52.35 17.84 28.74
CA GLY A 62 51.70 19.13 28.65
C GLY A 62 51.64 19.88 29.99
N PRO A 63 51.51 21.22 29.96
CA PRO A 63 51.42 22.06 31.15
C PRO A 63 50.05 21.98 31.80
N VAL A 64 49.99 22.01 33.11
CA VAL A 64 48.79 22.14 33.95
C VAL A 64 48.92 23.27 34.90
N SER A 65 47.90 24.09 35.01
CA SER A 65 47.74 25.08 36.07
C SER A 65 46.57 24.65 36.93
N LEU A 66 46.80 24.41 38.19
CA LEU A 66 45.81 23.86 39.11
C LEU A 66 45.88 24.61 40.46
N HIS A 67 44.73 24.92 40.98
CA HIS A 67 44.63 25.52 42.33
C HIS A 67 43.81 24.55 43.21
N LEU A 68 44.50 23.85 44.10
CA LEU A 68 43.91 22.90 45.03
C LEU A 68 43.72 23.56 46.39
N LYS A 69 42.54 23.46 46.97
CA LYS A 69 42.18 23.99 48.27
C LYS A 69 41.40 22.92 49.04
N ASP A 70 41.96 22.48 50.15
CA ASP A 70 41.33 21.54 51.08
C ASP A 70 40.87 20.18 50.46
N MET A 71 41.68 19.65 49.52
CA MET A 71 41.42 18.38 48.83
C MET A 71 42.42 17.29 49.29
N THR A 72 41.97 16.03 49.25
CA THR A 72 42.86 14.87 49.46
C THR A 72 43.73 14.62 48.23
N TRP A 73 44.85 13.92 48.39
CA TRP A 73 45.72 13.60 47.23
C TRP A 73 45.00 12.78 46.15
N ARG A 74 44.04 11.94 46.57
CA ARG A 74 43.25 11.10 45.65
C ARG A 74 42.30 11.96 44.81
N GLU A 75 41.58 12.89 45.42
CA GLU A 75 40.72 13.85 44.73
C GLU A 75 41.54 14.75 43.80
N ALA A 76 42.70 15.22 44.26
CA ALA A 76 43.63 16.00 43.43
C ALA A 76 44.11 15.21 42.20
N LEU A 77 44.47 13.93 42.40
CA LEU A 77 44.82 13.02 41.30
C LEU A 77 43.68 12.86 40.30
N GLU A 78 42.45 12.63 40.77
CA GLU A 78 41.29 12.43 39.94
C GLU A 78 40.99 13.67 39.08
N VAL A 79 41.08 14.87 39.67
CA VAL A 79 40.92 16.14 38.93
C VAL A 79 41.98 16.30 37.85
N VAL A 80 43.25 15.98 38.13
CA VAL A 80 44.33 16.06 37.13
C VAL A 80 44.12 15.06 36.00
N VAL A 81 43.77 13.83 36.37
CA VAL A 81 43.49 12.74 35.40
C VAL A 81 42.33 13.09 34.49
N GLN A 82 41.26 13.61 35.08
CA GLN A 82 40.07 14.02 34.32
C GLN A 82 40.32 15.22 33.41
N SER A 83 41.04 16.24 33.92
CA SER A 83 41.30 17.48 33.15
C SER A 83 42.19 17.25 31.92
N LYS A 84 43.05 16.23 31.97
CA LYS A 84 43.96 15.84 30.87
C LYS A 84 43.54 14.61 30.09
N GLY A 85 42.33 14.07 30.35
CA GLY A 85 41.89 12.88 29.66
C GLY A 85 42.78 11.66 29.83
N LEU A 86 43.33 11.49 31.05
CA LEU A 86 44.21 10.36 31.42
C LEU A 86 43.38 9.26 32.09
N LEU A 87 43.92 8.07 32.16
CA LEU A 87 43.43 6.95 32.95
C LEU A 87 44.42 6.63 34.06
N ALA A 88 43.96 6.64 35.32
CA ALA A 88 44.74 6.20 36.46
C ALA A 88 44.20 4.86 36.97
N THR A 89 45.07 3.87 37.11
CA THR A 89 44.73 2.55 37.65
C THR A 89 45.69 2.21 38.76
N LEU A 90 45.19 1.97 39.96
CA LEU A 90 45.99 1.51 41.09
C LEU A 90 45.96 -0.02 41.13
N LYS A 91 47.10 -0.65 40.90
CA LYS A 91 47.26 -2.11 40.95
C LYS A 91 48.52 -2.47 41.76
N ASP A 92 48.33 -3.33 42.75
CA ASP A 92 49.42 -3.82 43.61
C ASP A 92 50.31 -2.72 44.24
N GLY A 93 49.69 -1.58 44.64
CA GLY A 93 50.43 -0.44 45.23
C GLY A 93 51.16 0.43 44.20
N VAL A 94 51.01 0.17 42.91
CA VAL A 94 51.62 0.95 41.83
C VAL A 94 50.50 1.70 41.09
N LEU A 95 50.66 3.01 40.96
CA LEU A 95 49.77 3.87 40.21
C LEU A 95 50.21 3.94 38.75
N TRP A 96 49.40 3.37 37.86
CA TRP A 96 49.62 3.40 36.42
C TRP A 96 48.82 4.55 35.80
N ILE A 97 49.50 5.45 35.10
CA ILE A 97 48.87 6.56 34.39
C ILE A 97 49.18 6.47 32.91
N SER A 98 48.10 6.38 32.11
CA SER A 98 48.17 6.35 30.65
C SER A 98 47.22 7.36 30.04
N PRO A 99 47.45 7.83 28.80
CA PRO A 99 46.46 8.62 28.10
C PRO A 99 45.20 7.77 27.93
N ARG A 100 44.02 8.37 28.08
CA ARG A 100 42.74 7.76 27.77
C ARG A 100 42.67 7.71 26.25
N SER A 101 43.32 6.73 25.65
CA SER A 101 43.11 6.45 24.22
C SER A 101 41.93 5.52 24.10
N ASP A 102 41.05 5.75 23.15
CA ASP A 102 39.95 4.84 22.78
C ASP A 102 40.48 3.42 22.46
N ALA A 103 41.82 3.29 22.29
CA ALA A 103 42.50 2.04 22.02
C ALA A 103 42.64 1.13 23.26
N THR A 104 42.45 1.62 24.48
CA THR A 104 42.59 0.85 25.75
C THR A 104 41.24 0.30 26.23
N GLU A 105 40.11 0.73 25.68
CA GLU A 105 38.85 0.11 26.03
C GLU A 105 38.76 -1.29 25.42
N ASN A 106 38.62 -2.30 26.26
CA ASN A 106 38.48 -3.69 25.85
C ASN A 106 37.13 -3.85 25.12
N LEU A 107 37.19 -4.24 23.84
CA LEU A 107 36.01 -4.62 23.10
C LEU A 107 35.41 -5.89 23.69
N GLN A 108 34.12 -5.90 23.91
CA GLN A 108 33.34 -7.04 24.37
C GLN A 108 32.45 -7.53 23.28
N ALA A 109 32.35 -8.84 23.13
CA ALA A 109 31.41 -9.48 22.22
C ALA A 109 30.15 -9.82 22.99
N GLN A 110 28.99 -9.46 22.42
CA GLN A 110 27.66 -9.80 22.94
C GLN A 110 26.79 -10.32 21.82
N ALA A 111 26.09 -11.44 22.09
CA ALA A 111 25.05 -11.94 21.19
C ALA A 111 23.67 -11.63 21.77
N ILE A 112 22.78 -11.08 20.93
CA ILE A 112 21.40 -10.74 21.29
C ILE A 112 20.47 -11.45 20.33
N GLN A 113 19.53 -12.22 20.86
CA GLN A 113 18.47 -12.85 20.07
C GLN A 113 17.28 -11.91 19.97
N LEU A 114 16.87 -11.59 18.75
CA LEU A 114 15.69 -10.78 18.48
C LEU A 114 14.44 -11.66 18.41
N LYS A 115 13.33 -11.14 18.92
CA LYS A 115 12.04 -11.86 19.01
C LYS A 115 11.11 -11.49 17.85
N TYR A 116 11.05 -10.24 17.48
CA TYR A 116 10.09 -9.69 16.51
C TYR A 116 10.77 -9.07 15.30
N ALA A 117 11.84 -8.29 15.52
CA ALA A 117 12.56 -7.63 14.45
C ALA A 117 13.50 -8.61 13.73
N LYS A 118 13.76 -8.37 12.44
CA LYS A 118 14.74 -9.15 11.68
C LYS A 118 16.16 -8.64 11.99
N ALA A 119 17.06 -9.54 12.36
CA ALA A 119 18.45 -9.20 12.71
C ALA A 119 19.18 -8.47 11.56
N VAL A 120 18.90 -8.84 10.30
CA VAL A 120 19.50 -8.21 9.11
C VAL A 120 19.10 -6.73 9.02
N ASP A 121 17.81 -6.42 9.19
CA ASP A 121 17.30 -5.05 9.06
C ASP A 121 17.83 -4.16 10.19
N VAL A 122 17.88 -4.69 11.41
CA VAL A 122 18.44 -3.98 12.58
C VAL A 122 19.93 -3.73 12.42
N ALA A 123 20.69 -4.74 11.98
CA ALA A 123 22.12 -4.59 11.72
C ALA A 123 22.40 -3.54 10.65
N GLN A 124 21.64 -3.54 9.57
CA GLN A 124 21.79 -2.56 8.50
C GLN A 124 21.50 -1.12 8.97
N ARG A 125 20.47 -0.94 9.80
CA ARG A 125 20.14 0.38 10.39
C ARG A 125 21.24 0.86 11.34
N LEU A 126 21.80 -0.01 12.18
CA LEU A 126 22.89 0.31 13.09
C LEU A 126 24.19 0.65 12.33
N GLN A 127 24.45 -0.03 11.21
CA GLN A 127 25.62 0.25 10.34
C GLN A 127 25.42 1.55 9.54
N SER A 128 24.24 1.77 8.95
CA SER A 128 23.97 2.94 8.09
C SER A 128 24.00 4.26 8.86
N ALA A 129 23.68 4.26 10.14
CA ALA A 129 23.82 5.43 11.01
C ALA A 129 25.29 5.93 11.15
N GLY A 130 26.27 5.18 10.63
CA GLY A 130 27.70 5.53 10.66
C GLY A 130 28.33 5.86 9.30
N VAL A 131 27.67 5.65 8.16
CA VAL A 131 28.29 5.64 6.82
C VAL A 131 27.94 6.86 5.96
N GLY A 132 27.07 7.76 6.40
CA GLY A 132 26.81 9.01 5.69
C GLY A 132 27.95 10.02 5.90
N GLY A 133 28.67 10.40 4.83
CA GLY A 133 29.83 11.30 4.82
C GLY A 133 29.67 12.72 5.39
N SER A 134 28.77 12.91 6.34
CA SER A 134 28.62 14.12 7.15
C SER A 134 28.95 13.75 8.60
N ALA A 135 30.00 14.30 9.13
CA ALA A 135 30.58 14.04 10.47
C ALA A 135 29.67 14.41 11.66
N ALA A 136 28.37 14.62 11.48
CA ALA A 136 27.46 15.21 12.46
C ALA A 136 26.25 14.34 12.84
N GLY A 137 26.13 13.06 12.40
CA GLY A 137 25.03 12.19 12.80
C GLY A 137 25.35 11.42 14.10
N PRO A 138 24.35 11.10 14.95
CA PRO A 138 24.58 10.27 16.14
C PRO A 138 25.02 8.87 15.71
N ARG A 139 26.22 8.47 16.09
CA ARG A 139 26.73 7.11 15.89
C ARG A 139 26.31 6.25 17.06
N TRP A 140 25.62 5.16 16.79
CA TRP A 140 25.25 4.17 17.80
C TRP A 140 26.42 3.25 18.16
N LEU A 141 27.27 2.95 17.18
CA LEU A 141 28.47 2.15 17.33
C LEU A 141 29.70 3.05 17.58
N SER A 142 30.61 2.60 18.42
CA SER A 142 31.93 3.25 18.56
C SER A 142 32.70 3.16 17.23
N PRO A 143 33.78 3.96 17.05
CA PRO A 143 34.59 3.90 15.82
C PRO A 143 35.21 2.51 15.55
N ARG A 144 35.28 1.65 16.55
CA ARG A 144 35.78 0.27 16.47
C ARG A 144 34.68 -0.78 16.62
N GLY A 145 33.45 -0.33 16.87
CA GLY A 145 32.27 -1.20 17.02
C GLY A 145 31.89 -1.86 15.70
N THR A 146 31.52 -3.13 15.77
CA THR A 146 31.01 -3.89 14.64
C THR A 146 29.73 -4.61 15.02
N VAL A 147 28.80 -4.72 14.05
CA VAL A 147 27.58 -5.49 14.19
C VAL A 147 27.46 -6.47 13.03
N MET A 148 27.10 -7.70 13.33
CA MET A 148 26.86 -8.77 12.37
C MET A 148 25.52 -9.43 12.67
N ALA A 149 24.70 -9.68 11.65
CA ALA A 149 23.45 -10.40 11.78
C ALA A 149 23.61 -11.85 11.34
N GLU A 150 23.06 -12.78 12.10
CA GLU A 150 22.89 -14.18 11.74
C GLU A 150 21.40 -14.42 11.40
N PRO A 151 21.04 -14.50 10.09
CA PRO A 151 19.64 -14.60 9.69
C PRO A 151 18.97 -15.91 10.13
N ARG A 152 19.70 -17.01 10.22
CA ARG A 152 19.17 -18.34 10.53
C ARG A 152 18.62 -18.42 11.96
N THR A 153 19.30 -17.79 12.92
CA THR A 153 18.93 -17.81 14.34
C THR A 153 18.31 -16.50 14.81
N ASN A 154 18.19 -15.51 13.90
CA ASN A 154 17.72 -14.16 14.18
C ASN A 154 18.50 -13.50 15.34
N GLN A 155 19.83 -13.64 15.31
CA GLN A 155 20.73 -13.10 16.33
C GLN A 155 21.58 -11.96 15.78
N LEU A 156 21.86 -10.99 16.66
CA LEU A 156 22.82 -9.93 16.43
C LEU A 156 24.08 -10.21 17.24
N PHE A 157 25.23 -10.22 16.60
CA PHE A 157 26.53 -10.23 17.24
C PHE A 157 27.07 -8.81 17.25
N LEU A 158 27.27 -8.28 18.43
CA LEU A 158 27.81 -6.95 18.68
C LEU A 158 29.19 -7.08 19.25
N LEU A 159 30.14 -6.33 18.73
CA LEU A 159 31.47 -6.19 19.27
C LEU A 159 31.76 -4.71 19.47
N ASP A 160 31.75 -4.24 20.71
CA ASP A 160 31.95 -2.83 21.04
C ASP A 160 32.43 -2.64 22.48
N THR A 161 32.62 -1.40 22.90
CA THR A 161 32.96 -1.07 24.29
C THR A 161 31.77 -1.36 25.22
N SER A 162 32.07 -1.62 26.51
CA SER A 162 31.03 -1.91 27.50
C SER A 162 29.98 -0.80 27.65
N ALA A 163 30.38 0.47 27.48
CA ALA A 163 29.47 1.61 27.52
C ALA A 163 28.53 1.65 26.31
N ALA A 164 29.07 1.44 25.10
CA ALA A 164 28.30 1.41 23.86
C ALA A 164 27.33 0.22 23.84
N LEU A 165 27.76 -0.97 24.31
CA LEU A 165 26.90 -2.14 24.39
C LEU A 165 25.66 -1.94 25.28
N LYS A 166 25.81 -1.22 26.40
CA LYS A 166 24.64 -0.88 27.25
C LYS A 166 23.63 -0.01 26.51
N GLN A 167 24.09 1.04 25.83
CA GLN A 167 23.23 1.92 25.04
C GLN A 167 22.58 1.16 23.86
N LEU A 168 23.36 0.32 23.19
CA LEU A 168 22.84 -0.51 22.10
C LEU A 168 21.75 -1.49 22.56
N ASN A 169 21.92 -2.09 23.75
CA ASN A 169 20.90 -2.96 24.33
C ASN A 169 19.57 -2.22 24.56
N GLU A 170 19.61 -1.00 25.06
CA GLU A 170 18.40 -0.19 25.25
C GLU A 170 17.74 0.13 23.90
N VAL A 171 18.50 0.55 22.92
CA VAL A 171 18.00 0.85 21.57
C VAL A 171 17.39 -0.40 20.92
N ILE A 172 18.05 -1.55 21.04
CA ILE A 172 17.54 -2.81 20.49
C ILE A 172 16.24 -3.23 21.18
N GLN A 173 16.10 -3.04 22.49
CA GLN A 173 14.84 -3.31 23.20
C GLN A 173 13.68 -2.43 22.70
N TRP A 174 13.96 -1.19 22.34
CA TRP A 174 12.93 -0.30 21.75
C TRP A 174 12.56 -0.67 20.30
N LEU A 175 13.49 -1.29 19.57
CA LEU A 175 13.25 -1.73 18.20
C LEU A 175 12.60 -3.12 18.11
N ASP A 176 12.84 -3.99 19.09
CA ASP A 176 12.36 -5.38 19.10
C ASP A 176 10.98 -5.52 19.78
N ILE A 177 10.01 -4.78 19.25
CA ILE A 177 8.62 -4.80 19.71
C ILE A 177 7.71 -5.51 18.70
N PRO A 178 6.61 -6.15 19.15
CA PRO A 178 5.66 -6.78 18.24
C PRO A 178 4.97 -5.74 17.33
N VAL A 179 4.93 -6.03 16.03
CA VAL A 179 4.23 -5.19 15.06
C VAL A 179 2.73 -5.48 15.13
N ARG A 180 1.91 -4.45 15.28
CA ARG A 180 0.46 -4.58 15.24
C ARG A 180 0.01 -4.98 13.83
N GLN A 181 -1.07 -5.75 13.75
CA GLN A 181 -1.69 -6.16 12.50
C GLN A 181 -3.08 -5.57 12.39
N VAL A 182 -3.50 -5.30 11.15
CA VAL A 182 -4.84 -4.85 10.83
C VAL A 182 -5.44 -5.72 9.74
N MET A 183 -6.74 -5.98 9.85
CA MET A 183 -7.54 -6.57 8.79
C MET A 183 -8.24 -5.43 8.05
N ILE A 184 -8.06 -5.39 6.74
CA ILE A 184 -8.64 -4.37 5.87
C ILE A 184 -9.63 -5.07 4.95
N GLU A 185 -10.84 -4.53 4.88
CA GLU A 185 -11.88 -4.97 3.98
C GLU A 185 -12.30 -3.81 3.09
N ALA A 186 -12.21 -4.00 1.78
CA ALA A 186 -12.78 -3.06 0.82
C ALA A 186 -14.08 -3.65 0.28
N GLN A 187 -15.10 -2.82 0.11
CA GLN A 187 -16.36 -3.21 -0.49
C GLN A 187 -16.63 -2.36 -1.73
N ILE A 188 -16.71 -3.01 -2.86
CA ILE A 188 -16.98 -2.40 -4.17
C ILE A 188 -18.38 -2.79 -4.57
N VAL A 189 -19.28 -1.82 -4.68
CA VAL A 189 -20.66 -1.99 -5.10
C VAL A 189 -20.83 -1.35 -6.45
N GLU A 190 -21.28 -2.14 -7.44
CA GLU A 190 -21.62 -1.67 -8.78
C GLU A 190 -23.07 -1.98 -9.05
N ALA A 191 -23.86 -0.96 -9.39
CA ALA A 191 -25.24 -1.08 -9.81
C ALA A 191 -25.35 -0.58 -11.26
N GLU A 192 -26.03 -1.35 -12.08
CA GLU A 192 -26.33 -1.00 -13.48
C GLU A 192 -27.81 -1.08 -13.69
N GLU A 193 -28.39 0.00 -14.23
CA GLU A 193 -29.77 0.07 -14.69
C GLU A 193 -29.78 0.40 -16.19
N GLN A 194 -30.44 -0.40 -16.96
CA GLN A 194 -30.60 -0.20 -18.39
C GLN A 194 -32.07 -0.23 -18.75
N PHE A 195 -32.57 0.86 -19.32
CA PHE A 195 -33.93 0.98 -19.85
C PHE A 195 -33.87 1.20 -21.35
N GLY A 196 -34.66 0.45 -22.08
CA GLY A 196 -34.78 0.57 -23.52
C GLY A 196 -36.24 0.56 -23.96
N LYS A 197 -36.61 1.53 -24.77
CA LYS A 197 -37.94 1.60 -25.42
C LYS A 197 -37.78 1.85 -26.91
N SER A 198 -38.46 1.07 -27.70
CA SER A 198 -38.42 1.18 -29.16
C SER A 198 -39.81 1.05 -29.72
N LEU A 199 -40.18 1.98 -30.59
CA LEU A 199 -41.44 1.97 -31.35
C LEU A 199 -41.13 2.12 -32.83
N GLY A 200 -41.71 1.27 -33.65
CA GLY A 200 -41.51 1.30 -35.09
C GLY A 200 -42.75 0.98 -35.87
N VAL A 201 -42.79 1.44 -37.10
CA VAL A 201 -43.91 1.25 -38.01
C VAL A 201 -43.40 0.83 -39.38
N ARG A 202 -44.08 -0.15 -39.96
CA ARG A 202 -43.89 -0.52 -41.35
C ARG A 202 -45.23 -0.39 -42.04
N LEU A 203 -45.28 0.35 -43.14
CA LEU A 203 -46.41 0.51 -43.98
C LEU A 203 -46.03 0.09 -45.40
N GLY A 204 -46.73 -0.88 -45.93
CA GLY A 204 -46.46 -1.39 -47.30
C GLY A 204 -47.73 -1.89 -47.98
N GLY A 205 -47.61 -2.15 -49.22
CA GLY A 205 -48.68 -2.71 -49.98
C GLY A 205 -48.22 -3.08 -51.39
N ALA A 206 -49.05 -3.76 -52.08
CA ALA A 206 -48.87 -4.00 -53.52
C ALA A 206 -50.11 -3.63 -54.26
N PHE A 207 -49.89 -2.87 -55.29
CA PHE A 207 -50.91 -2.55 -56.27
C PHE A 207 -50.51 -3.19 -57.61
N ALA A 208 -51.09 -4.32 -57.96
CA ALA A 208 -50.90 -4.91 -59.30
C ALA A 208 -51.78 -4.16 -60.27
N SER A 209 -51.25 -3.19 -60.97
CA SER A 209 -51.92 -2.60 -62.15
C SER A 209 -51.26 -3.13 -63.41
N THR A 210 -52.00 -3.80 -64.24
CA THR A 210 -51.59 -4.12 -65.58
C THR A 210 -51.65 -2.84 -66.41
N PHE A 211 -50.50 -2.13 -66.47
CA PHE A 211 -50.37 -1.09 -67.50
C PHE A 211 -50.12 -1.79 -68.82
N ALA A 212 -51.03 -1.67 -69.73
CA ALA A 212 -50.85 -1.95 -71.18
C ALA A 212 -49.93 -0.85 -71.70
N ALA A 213 -48.56 -1.04 -71.52
CA ALA A 213 -47.61 -0.17 -72.19
C ALA A 213 -47.76 -0.36 -73.72
N PRO A 214 -47.69 0.71 -74.51
CA PRO A 214 -47.94 0.63 -75.99
C PRO A 214 -46.88 -0.23 -76.73
N PHE A 215 -45.85 -0.75 -76.01
CA PHE A 215 -44.85 -1.66 -76.55
C PHE A 215 -44.82 -3.03 -75.90
N ALA A 216 -45.81 -3.36 -75.03
CA ALA A 216 -45.82 -4.65 -74.34
C ALA A 216 -46.53 -5.67 -75.30
N THR A 217 -45.82 -6.75 -75.61
CA THR A 217 -46.40 -7.93 -76.22
C THR A 217 -47.38 -8.59 -75.25
N PRO A 218 -48.52 -9.16 -75.68
CA PRO A 218 -49.58 -9.69 -74.81
C PRO A 218 -49.18 -10.78 -73.82
N ALA A 219 -47.94 -11.24 -73.91
CA ALA A 219 -47.41 -12.37 -73.11
C ALA A 219 -46.60 -11.97 -71.83
N LYS A 220 -46.40 -10.68 -71.56
CA LYS A 220 -45.63 -10.26 -70.31
C LYS A 220 -46.32 -9.04 -69.69
N PRO A 221 -47.22 -9.23 -68.74
CA PRO A 221 -47.71 -8.11 -67.96
C PRO A 221 -46.53 -7.49 -67.13
N VAL A 222 -46.42 -6.16 -67.30
CA VAL A 222 -45.48 -5.41 -66.48
C VAL A 222 -46.16 -5.08 -65.15
N ASN A 223 -45.72 -5.71 -64.09
CA ASN A 223 -46.20 -5.39 -62.75
C ASN A 223 -45.41 -4.19 -62.24
N VAL A 224 -46.05 -3.07 -62.06
CA VAL A 224 -45.49 -1.90 -61.44
C VAL A 224 -45.76 -1.99 -59.94
N ALA A 225 -44.78 -2.31 -59.18
CA ALA A 225 -44.80 -2.22 -57.72
C ALA A 225 -44.20 -0.85 -57.27
N ILE A 226 -45.03 -0.03 -56.66
CA ILE A 226 -44.61 1.24 -56.04
C ILE A 226 -44.21 0.93 -54.57
N GLY A 227 -42.92 0.88 -54.27
CA GLY A 227 -42.44 0.67 -52.92
C GLY A 227 -40.91 0.51 -52.89
N GLY A 228 -40.29 0.96 -51.83
CA GLY A 228 -38.83 0.86 -51.62
C GLY A 228 -38.41 -0.52 -51.18
N GLN A 229 -37.41 -1.08 -51.87
CA GLN A 229 -36.71 -2.36 -51.70
C GLN A 229 -37.49 -3.65 -51.92
N GLY A 230 -37.08 -4.36 -52.93
CA GLY A 230 -37.29 -5.78 -53.11
C GLY A 230 -38.27 -6.15 -54.20
N VAL A 231 -37.98 -5.89 -55.48
CA VAL A 231 -38.57 -6.64 -56.59
C VAL A 231 -37.77 -7.95 -56.74
N ALA A 232 -38.17 -8.99 -56.04
CA ALA A 232 -37.66 -10.33 -56.32
C ALA A 232 -38.45 -10.93 -57.48
N GLY A 233 -37.73 -11.42 -58.49
CA GLY A 233 -38.31 -11.95 -59.69
C GLY A 233 -39.18 -13.20 -59.48
N ALA A 234 -40.05 -13.40 -60.44
CA ALA A 234 -40.80 -14.63 -60.79
C ALA A 234 -41.59 -15.33 -59.66
N GLY A 235 -42.83 -14.95 -59.46
CA GLY A 235 -43.86 -15.86 -58.99
C GLY A 235 -44.50 -15.61 -57.63
N GLY A 236 -44.11 -14.61 -56.84
CA GLY A 236 -44.76 -14.26 -55.59
C GLY A 236 -44.86 -12.75 -55.43
N VAL A 237 -46.00 -12.19 -55.14
CA VAL A 237 -46.10 -10.77 -54.74
C VAL A 237 -45.57 -10.61 -53.37
N GLN A 238 -44.28 -10.20 -53.30
CA GLN A 238 -43.62 -9.83 -52.00
C GLN A 238 -44.19 -8.46 -51.58
N PRO A 239 -44.55 -8.26 -50.31
CA PRO A 239 -44.99 -6.97 -49.85
C PRO A 239 -43.81 -5.98 -49.95
N SER A 240 -43.97 -4.94 -50.76
CA SER A 240 -43.06 -3.83 -50.80
C SER A 240 -43.49 -2.81 -49.75
N TYR A 241 -42.56 -2.49 -48.83
CA TYR A 241 -42.79 -1.49 -47.81
C TYR A 241 -42.49 -0.09 -48.36
N TRP A 242 -43.50 0.80 -48.33
CA TRP A 242 -43.36 2.23 -48.67
C TRP A 242 -42.69 2.99 -47.53
N LEU A 243 -42.95 2.52 -46.29
CA LEU A 243 -42.33 2.99 -45.06
C LEU A 243 -41.80 1.78 -44.32
N ASN A 244 -40.51 1.75 -44.08
CA ASN A 244 -39.85 0.65 -43.36
C ASN A 244 -39.03 1.22 -42.21
N LEU A 245 -39.68 1.52 -41.12
CA LEU A 245 -39.13 2.05 -39.88
C LEU A 245 -39.45 1.07 -38.75
N PRO A 246 -38.89 -0.15 -38.75
CA PRO A 246 -39.16 -1.12 -37.67
C PRO A 246 -38.60 -0.65 -36.35
N ALA A 247 -39.19 -1.11 -35.23
CA ALA A 247 -38.56 -1.01 -33.95
C ALA A 247 -37.26 -1.78 -33.97
N GLY A 248 -36.17 -1.13 -33.60
CA GLY A 248 -34.87 -1.80 -33.37
C GLY A 248 -34.84 -2.51 -32.02
N PRO A 249 -33.84 -3.37 -31.77
CA PRO A 249 -33.58 -3.89 -30.44
C PRO A 249 -33.20 -2.72 -29.53
N ALA A 250 -33.99 -2.48 -28.50
CA ALA A 250 -33.74 -1.42 -27.55
C ALA A 250 -32.66 -1.90 -26.57
N GLY A 251 -31.48 -1.28 -26.63
CA GLY A 251 -30.32 -1.68 -25.82
C GLY A 251 -29.69 -2.99 -26.29
N GLN A 252 -29.06 -3.70 -25.38
CA GLN A 252 -28.43 -5.03 -25.65
C GLN A 252 -29.40 -6.20 -25.41
N THR A 253 -30.70 -5.98 -25.59
CA THR A 253 -31.67 -7.04 -25.35
C THR A 253 -31.68 -8.05 -26.49
N LEU A 254 -31.67 -9.31 -26.15
CA LEU A 254 -31.82 -10.45 -27.10
C LEU A 254 -33.24 -10.68 -27.55
N PHE A 255 -34.20 -9.89 -27.08
CA PHE A 255 -35.60 -10.05 -27.38
C PHE A 255 -35.96 -9.26 -28.62
N PRO A 256 -36.58 -9.90 -29.62
CA PRO A 256 -37.15 -9.20 -30.77
C PRO A 256 -38.32 -8.34 -30.33
N PRO A 257 -38.55 -7.20 -31.00
CA PRO A 257 -39.76 -6.40 -30.74
C PRO A 257 -41.03 -7.18 -31.07
N ALA A 258 -42.04 -7.01 -30.23
CA ALA A 258 -43.36 -7.52 -30.54
C ALA A 258 -43.94 -6.73 -31.73
N SER A 259 -44.53 -7.40 -32.67
CA SER A 259 -45.16 -6.76 -33.81
C SER A 259 -46.66 -7.12 -33.92
N PHE A 260 -47.45 -6.13 -34.29
CA PHE A 260 -48.86 -6.28 -34.60
C PHE A 260 -49.08 -5.80 -36.04
N ALA A 261 -49.59 -6.69 -36.88
CA ALA A 261 -49.81 -6.38 -38.29
C ALA A 261 -51.34 -6.45 -38.67
N VAL A 262 -51.77 -5.44 -39.40
CA VAL A 262 -53.09 -5.41 -39.98
C VAL A 262 -52.95 -5.36 -41.49
N SER A 263 -53.57 -6.32 -42.17
CA SER A 263 -53.54 -6.39 -43.61
C SER A 263 -54.95 -6.23 -44.19
N LEU A 264 -55.10 -5.31 -45.10
CA LEU A 264 -56.35 -5.08 -45.83
C LEU A 264 -56.17 -5.61 -47.26
N PHE A 265 -57.09 -6.49 -47.69
CA PHE A 265 -57.06 -7.10 -49.01
C PHE A 265 -58.31 -6.67 -49.85
N ASN A 266 -58.09 -6.43 -51.13
CA ASN A 266 -59.20 -6.30 -52.06
C ASN A 266 -59.69 -7.68 -52.47
N ALA A 267 -61.01 -7.85 -52.71
CA ALA A 267 -61.67 -9.10 -53.08
C ALA A 267 -61.10 -9.81 -54.33
N ALA A 268 -60.40 -9.09 -55.20
CA ALA A 268 -59.67 -9.64 -56.36
C ALA A 268 -58.22 -10.10 -56.06
N ALA A 269 -57.76 -10.01 -54.81
CA ALA A 269 -56.38 -10.33 -54.30
C ALA A 269 -55.23 -9.62 -55.06
N ASN A 270 -55.54 -8.60 -55.86
CA ASN A 270 -54.53 -7.88 -56.63
C ASN A 270 -53.95 -6.64 -55.92
N GLN A 271 -54.53 -6.27 -54.76
CA GLN A 271 -54.18 -5.11 -54.03
C GLN A 271 -54.24 -5.45 -52.53
N PHE A 272 -53.17 -5.14 -51.78
CA PHE A 272 -53.24 -5.22 -50.37
C PHE A 272 -52.46 -4.06 -49.73
N LEU A 273 -52.85 -3.67 -48.54
CA LEU A 273 -52.21 -2.71 -47.69
C LEU A 273 -51.90 -3.42 -46.41
N ASN A 274 -50.63 -3.36 -45.98
CA ASN A 274 -50.16 -3.94 -44.74
C ASN A 274 -49.56 -2.83 -43.82
N LEU A 275 -50.10 -2.74 -42.61
CA LEU A 275 -49.59 -1.88 -41.54
C LEU A 275 -49.09 -2.78 -40.46
N GLU A 276 -47.81 -2.69 -40.16
CA GLU A 276 -47.17 -3.38 -39.05
C GLU A 276 -46.67 -2.33 -38.05
N ILE A 277 -47.04 -2.50 -36.80
CA ILE A 277 -46.57 -1.70 -35.68
C ILE A 277 -45.72 -2.63 -34.80
N SER A 278 -44.48 -2.25 -34.55
CA SER A 278 -43.55 -2.99 -33.68
C SER A 278 -43.18 -2.16 -32.45
N ALA A 279 -43.20 -2.79 -31.30
CA ALA A 279 -42.86 -2.13 -30.04
C ALA A 279 -42.07 -3.06 -29.13
N LEU A 280 -41.11 -2.50 -28.42
CA LEU A 280 -40.35 -3.18 -27.40
C LEU A 280 -40.09 -2.22 -26.23
N GLU A 281 -40.27 -2.72 -25.02
CA GLU A 281 -39.83 -2.07 -23.80
C GLU A 281 -39.09 -3.09 -22.98
N ALA A 282 -37.87 -2.73 -22.51
CA ALA A 282 -37.01 -3.61 -21.76
C ALA A 282 -36.38 -2.85 -20.59
N ASP A 283 -36.43 -3.43 -19.40
CA ASP A 283 -35.84 -2.92 -18.19
C ASP A 283 -34.85 -3.98 -17.64
N GLY A 284 -33.61 -3.63 -17.49
CA GLY A 284 -32.56 -4.50 -16.99
C GLY A 284 -31.89 -3.86 -15.78
N LYS A 285 -31.77 -4.62 -14.68
CA LYS A 285 -31.10 -4.19 -13.46
C LYS A 285 -30.08 -5.23 -13.04
N GLY A 286 -28.86 -4.78 -12.79
CA GLY A 286 -27.77 -5.60 -12.33
C GLY A 286 -27.10 -5.00 -11.09
N LYS A 287 -26.66 -5.85 -10.17
CA LYS A 287 -25.88 -5.44 -9.01
C LYS A 287 -24.73 -6.43 -8.80
N VAL A 288 -23.52 -5.92 -8.69
CA VAL A 288 -22.32 -6.70 -8.41
C VAL A 288 -21.68 -6.15 -7.14
N ILE A 289 -21.40 -7.03 -6.18
CA ILE A 289 -20.70 -6.68 -4.95
C ILE A 289 -19.44 -7.51 -4.90
N ALA A 290 -18.28 -6.86 -4.68
CA ALA A 290 -17.00 -7.51 -4.47
C ALA A 290 -16.40 -7.02 -3.16
N SER A 291 -15.94 -7.94 -2.31
CA SER A 291 -15.41 -7.62 -0.97
C SER A 291 -14.06 -8.31 -0.75
N PRO A 292 -12.96 -7.78 -1.33
CA PRO A 292 -11.62 -8.27 -1.04
C PRO A 292 -11.22 -7.93 0.39
N ARG A 293 -10.55 -8.88 1.08
CA ARG A 293 -10.08 -8.75 2.46
C ARG A 293 -8.63 -9.17 2.55
N VAL A 294 -7.84 -8.44 3.32
CA VAL A 294 -6.43 -8.76 3.55
C VAL A 294 -6.01 -8.36 4.96
N VAL A 295 -5.15 -9.18 5.56
CA VAL A 295 -4.51 -8.90 6.85
C VAL A 295 -3.06 -8.56 6.59
N THR A 296 -2.58 -7.48 7.18
CA THR A 296 -1.17 -7.10 7.09
C THR A 296 -0.68 -6.42 8.36
N ALA A 297 0.64 -6.39 8.52
CA ALA A 297 1.29 -5.67 9.61
C ALA A 297 1.34 -4.17 9.32
N ASP A 298 1.52 -3.38 10.38
CA ASP A 298 1.72 -1.94 10.29
C ASP A 298 2.86 -1.59 9.33
N GLN A 299 2.65 -0.59 8.45
CA GLN A 299 3.59 -0.11 7.42
C GLN A 299 4.05 -1.19 6.42
N THR A 300 3.32 -2.30 6.33
CA THR A 300 3.65 -3.38 5.40
C THR A 300 2.63 -3.44 4.28
N LYS A 301 3.12 -3.30 3.06
CA LYS A 301 2.30 -3.38 1.85
C LYS A 301 1.71 -4.77 1.67
N ALA A 302 0.42 -4.87 1.47
CA ALA A 302 -0.30 -6.10 1.15
C ALA A 302 -1.00 -5.98 -0.20
N LEU A 303 -1.10 -7.09 -0.89
CA LEU A 303 -1.74 -7.21 -2.18
C LEU A 303 -2.63 -8.45 -2.19
N ILE A 304 -3.87 -8.30 -2.62
CA ILE A 304 -4.75 -9.39 -2.99
C ILE A 304 -5.30 -9.14 -4.40
N GLU A 305 -5.20 -10.13 -5.27
CA GLU A 305 -5.71 -10.04 -6.64
C GLU A 305 -6.41 -11.34 -7.04
N GLN A 306 -7.49 -11.19 -7.82
CA GLN A 306 -8.24 -12.30 -8.39
C GLN A 306 -8.74 -11.90 -9.77
N GLY A 307 -8.55 -12.74 -10.78
CA GLY A 307 -8.99 -12.41 -12.13
C GLY A 307 -8.70 -13.48 -13.16
N THR A 308 -8.78 -13.10 -14.42
CA THR A 308 -8.50 -13.94 -15.59
C THR A 308 -7.45 -13.27 -16.46
N GLU A 309 -6.62 -14.08 -17.10
CA GLU A 309 -5.69 -13.62 -18.12
C GLU A 309 -6.28 -13.87 -19.50
N LEU A 310 -6.33 -12.82 -20.30
CA LEU A 310 -6.90 -12.84 -21.64
C LEU A 310 -5.77 -12.86 -22.68
N PRO A 311 -5.71 -13.86 -23.56
CA PRO A 311 -4.75 -13.88 -24.65
C PRO A 311 -5.16 -12.89 -25.76
N TYR A 312 -4.19 -12.19 -26.31
CA TYR A 312 -4.37 -11.37 -27.49
C TYR A 312 -3.16 -11.54 -28.45
N GLN A 313 -3.42 -11.44 -29.72
CA GLN A 313 -2.37 -11.60 -30.75
C GLN A 313 -1.65 -10.26 -30.96
N VAL A 314 -0.33 -10.32 -30.91
CA VAL A 314 0.56 -9.20 -31.26
C VAL A 314 1.30 -9.58 -32.55
N ASN A 315 1.10 -8.83 -33.63
CA ASN A 315 1.83 -9.02 -34.86
C ASN A 315 3.21 -8.34 -34.75
N ASN A 316 4.26 -9.15 -34.67
CA ASN A 316 5.61 -8.68 -34.80
C ASN A 316 5.88 -8.50 -36.28
N GLY A 317 6.32 -7.34 -36.72
CA GLY A 317 6.49 -6.89 -38.12
C GLY A 317 7.16 -7.85 -39.13
N ASN A 318 7.55 -9.05 -38.71
CA ASN A 318 8.10 -10.12 -39.53
C ASN A 318 7.12 -11.25 -39.90
N GLY A 319 5.80 -11.02 -39.76
CA GLY A 319 4.78 -12.02 -40.09
C GLY A 319 4.57 -13.15 -39.05
N ALA A 320 5.34 -13.16 -37.97
CA ALA A 320 5.10 -14.08 -36.85
C ALA A 320 4.14 -13.44 -35.83
N ALA A 321 3.01 -14.09 -35.58
CA ALA A 321 2.10 -13.70 -34.52
C ALA A 321 2.62 -14.26 -33.18
N SER A 322 2.78 -13.40 -32.17
CA SER A 322 3.02 -13.81 -30.78
C SER A 322 1.76 -13.60 -29.97
N ILE A 323 1.57 -14.45 -28.93
CA ILE A 323 0.47 -14.32 -27.99
C ILE A 323 0.99 -13.58 -26.77
N ALA A 324 0.36 -12.46 -26.45
CA ALA A 324 0.56 -11.76 -25.19
C ALA A 324 -0.68 -11.92 -24.30
N PHE A 325 -0.50 -11.83 -23.00
CA PHE A 325 -1.59 -11.95 -22.02
C PHE A 325 -1.82 -10.61 -21.35
N ARG A 326 -3.08 -10.26 -21.15
CA ARG A 326 -3.49 -9.14 -20.30
C ARG A 326 -4.38 -9.64 -19.19
N LYS A 327 -4.14 -9.13 -17.99
CA LYS A 327 -4.94 -9.44 -16.82
C LYS A 327 -6.20 -8.56 -16.78
N ALA A 328 -7.33 -9.19 -16.53
CA ALA A 328 -8.55 -8.53 -16.12
C ALA A 328 -8.83 -9.01 -14.68
N ASN A 329 -8.46 -8.21 -13.67
CA ASN A 329 -8.49 -8.63 -12.29
C ASN A 329 -9.13 -7.59 -11.35
N LEU A 330 -9.64 -8.09 -10.24
CA LEU A 330 -9.90 -7.33 -9.04
C LEU A 330 -8.60 -7.32 -8.22
N LYS A 331 -8.07 -6.14 -7.95
CA LYS A 331 -6.84 -5.91 -7.19
C LYS A 331 -7.13 -4.96 -6.03
N LEU A 332 -6.73 -5.35 -4.84
CA LEU A 332 -6.62 -4.47 -3.68
C LEU A 332 -5.16 -4.48 -3.21
N GLU A 333 -4.53 -3.35 -3.30
CA GLU A 333 -3.20 -3.10 -2.75
C GLU A 333 -3.33 -2.05 -1.66
N VAL A 334 -2.79 -2.33 -0.47
CA VAL A 334 -2.96 -1.45 0.68
C VAL A 334 -1.71 -1.43 1.55
N THR A 335 -1.38 -0.24 2.03
CA THR A 335 -0.35 -0.03 3.05
C THR A 335 -0.99 0.69 4.23
N PRO A 336 -1.20 0.00 5.37
CA PRO A 336 -1.74 0.62 6.56
C PRO A 336 -0.67 1.31 7.39
N GLN A 337 -1.04 2.38 8.09
CA GLN A 337 -0.25 3.01 9.14
C GLN A 337 -1.15 3.23 10.35
N ILE A 338 -0.84 2.54 11.45
CA ILE A 338 -1.63 2.61 12.68
C ILE A 338 -1.18 3.81 13.49
N THR A 339 -2.10 4.74 13.78
CA THR A 339 -1.82 5.89 14.64
C THR A 339 -1.71 5.50 16.11
N PRO A 340 -1.07 6.32 16.97
CA PRO A 340 -1.04 6.07 18.41
C PRO A 340 -2.43 6.03 19.04
N GLU A 341 -3.38 6.74 18.48
CA GLU A 341 -4.77 6.85 18.93
C GLU A 341 -5.61 5.61 18.56
N GLY A 342 -5.09 4.73 17.68
CA GLY A 342 -5.77 3.51 17.25
C GLY A 342 -6.52 3.62 15.94
N ALA A 343 -6.60 4.80 15.33
CA ALA A 343 -7.09 4.96 13.96
C ALA A 343 -6.03 4.45 12.95
N VAL A 344 -6.44 4.14 11.73
CA VAL A 344 -5.56 3.60 10.69
C VAL A 344 -5.59 4.50 9.46
N VAL A 345 -4.44 5.00 9.08
CA VAL A 345 -4.23 5.65 7.79
C VAL A 345 -3.99 4.56 6.75
N LEU A 346 -4.81 4.51 5.72
CA LEU A 346 -4.74 3.52 4.64
C LEU A 346 -4.33 4.20 3.35
N GLU A 347 -3.20 3.80 2.80
CA GLU A 347 -2.88 4.08 1.40
C GLU A 347 -3.41 2.95 0.54
N LEU A 348 -4.37 3.25 -0.35
CA LEU A 348 -5.16 2.29 -1.09
C LEU A 348 -4.96 2.47 -2.59
N ASP A 349 -4.80 1.34 -3.28
CA ASP A 349 -4.81 1.23 -4.73
C ASP A 349 -5.76 0.06 -5.08
N ILE A 350 -6.95 0.41 -5.57
CA ILE A 350 -8.02 -0.52 -5.88
C ILE A 350 -8.27 -0.47 -7.38
N ALA A 351 -8.13 -1.61 -8.04
CA ALA A 351 -8.45 -1.77 -9.45
C ALA A 351 -9.48 -2.89 -9.61
N LYS A 352 -10.53 -2.64 -10.40
CA LYS A 352 -11.51 -3.62 -10.80
C LYS A 352 -11.62 -3.62 -12.32
N ASP A 353 -11.04 -4.64 -12.92
CA ASP A 353 -11.11 -4.88 -14.35
C ASP A 353 -12.17 -5.94 -14.63
N SER A 354 -12.90 -5.77 -15.73
CA SER A 354 -13.87 -6.74 -16.23
C SER A 354 -13.69 -6.98 -17.72
N VAL A 355 -14.00 -8.19 -18.15
CA VAL A 355 -13.95 -8.55 -19.55
C VAL A 355 -15.09 -7.83 -20.27
N GLY A 356 -14.75 -7.00 -21.23
CA GLY A 356 -15.69 -6.28 -22.08
C GLY A 356 -16.06 -7.06 -23.35
N GLN A 357 -16.51 -6.33 -24.36
CA GLN A 357 -16.95 -6.91 -25.63
C GLN A 357 -15.78 -7.53 -26.41
N THR A 358 -16.10 -8.59 -27.14
CA THR A 358 -15.15 -9.21 -28.07
C THR A 358 -14.99 -8.32 -29.30
N THR A 359 -13.75 -8.03 -29.65
CA THR A 359 -13.38 -7.28 -30.85
C THR A 359 -12.61 -8.18 -31.80
N THR A 360 -12.40 -7.75 -33.03
CA THR A 360 -11.59 -8.49 -34.03
C THR A 360 -10.13 -8.70 -33.59
N ALA A 361 -9.62 -7.87 -32.65
CA ALA A 361 -8.26 -7.95 -32.13
C ALA A 361 -8.15 -8.67 -30.76
N GLY A 362 -9.27 -9.10 -30.18
CA GLY A 362 -9.34 -9.74 -28.87
C GLY A 362 -10.45 -9.16 -28.00
N TYR A 363 -10.36 -9.37 -26.70
CA TYR A 363 -11.34 -8.87 -25.73
C TYR A 363 -10.98 -7.45 -25.29
N ALA A 364 -11.98 -6.57 -25.23
CA ALA A 364 -11.85 -5.29 -24.54
C ALA A 364 -11.79 -5.54 -23.02
N ILE A 365 -11.09 -4.69 -22.29
CA ILE A 365 -11.06 -4.73 -20.82
C ILE A 365 -11.60 -3.39 -20.32
N ASN A 366 -12.67 -3.45 -19.53
CA ASN A 366 -13.21 -2.30 -18.82
C ASN A 366 -12.46 -2.15 -17.51
N THR A 367 -11.80 -1.02 -17.31
CA THR A 367 -10.96 -0.76 -16.14
C THR A 367 -11.58 0.29 -15.23
N LYS A 368 -11.59 0.04 -13.93
CA LYS A 368 -11.99 1.00 -12.90
C LYS A 368 -10.87 1.03 -11.86
N HIS A 369 -10.27 2.19 -11.63
CA HIS A 369 -9.11 2.35 -10.78
C HIS A 369 -9.29 3.53 -9.84
N VAL A 370 -9.04 3.31 -8.56
CA VAL A 370 -9.06 4.32 -7.51
C VAL A 370 -7.79 4.21 -6.68
N LYS A 371 -7.05 5.31 -6.59
CA LYS A 371 -5.89 5.44 -5.71
C LYS A 371 -6.11 6.61 -4.77
N THR A 372 -6.04 6.36 -3.46
CA THR A 372 -6.31 7.37 -2.45
C THR A 372 -5.65 7.03 -1.12
N GLN A 373 -5.64 8.01 -0.22
CA GLN A 373 -5.24 7.84 1.17
C GLN A 373 -6.38 8.31 2.06
N VAL A 374 -6.77 7.48 3.02
CA VAL A 374 -7.87 7.78 3.95
C VAL A 374 -7.51 7.42 5.37
N LEU A 375 -8.07 8.14 6.32
CA LEU A 375 -8.03 7.80 7.74
C LEU A 375 -9.33 7.10 8.12
N VAL A 376 -9.23 5.94 8.75
CA VAL A 376 -10.37 5.13 9.19
C VAL A 376 -10.21 4.80 10.66
N ASP A 377 -11.27 4.98 11.44
CA ASP A 377 -11.30 4.55 12.83
C ASP A 377 -11.35 3.01 12.91
N ASN A 378 -10.82 2.46 14.00
CA ASN A 378 -10.84 1.02 14.19
C ASN A 378 -12.27 0.48 14.24
N GLY A 379 -12.61 -0.41 13.29
CA GLY A 379 -13.96 -0.93 13.08
C GLY A 379 -14.92 0.03 12.39
N GLY A 380 -14.45 1.21 11.99
CA GLY A 380 -15.20 2.17 11.18
C GLY A 380 -15.27 1.77 9.71
N THR A 381 -16.20 2.39 8.98
CA THR A 381 -16.31 2.26 7.53
C THR A 381 -16.36 3.65 6.91
N VAL A 382 -15.52 3.89 5.92
CA VAL A 382 -15.46 5.16 5.19
C VAL A 382 -15.78 4.94 3.73
N VAL A 383 -16.58 5.84 3.15
CA VAL A 383 -16.81 5.90 1.70
C VAL A 383 -15.62 6.58 1.06
N ILE A 384 -14.87 5.85 0.25
CA ILE A 384 -13.72 6.41 -0.48
C ILE A 384 -14.20 7.31 -1.61
N GLY A 385 -15.23 6.88 -2.31
CA GLY A 385 -15.79 7.60 -3.44
C GLY A 385 -16.68 6.74 -4.31
N GLY A 386 -17.12 7.33 -5.41
CA GLY A 386 -17.95 6.65 -6.37
C GLY A 386 -17.96 7.36 -7.71
N ILE A 387 -18.48 6.67 -8.73
CA ILE A 387 -18.66 7.19 -10.07
C ILE A 387 -20.11 6.91 -10.44
N LEU A 388 -20.85 7.95 -10.79
CA LEU A 388 -22.17 7.86 -11.39
C LEU A 388 -22.08 8.27 -12.86
N GLU A 389 -22.44 7.34 -13.74
CA GLU A 389 -22.52 7.58 -15.17
C GLU A 389 -23.96 7.40 -15.63
N THR A 390 -24.51 8.39 -16.29
CA THR A 390 -25.82 8.35 -16.88
C THR A 390 -25.70 8.66 -18.36
N SER A 391 -26.20 7.77 -19.19
CA SER A 391 -26.23 7.94 -20.65
C SER A 391 -27.66 7.83 -21.14
N ASP A 392 -28.17 8.92 -21.67
CA ASP A 392 -29.50 9.00 -22.27
C ASP A 392 -29.36 9.20 -23.79
N LYS A 393 -29.86 8.27 -24.56
CA LYS A 393 -29.82 8.31 -26.02
C LYS A 393 -31.22 8.20 -26.56
N GLN A 394 -31.63 9.16 -27.37
CA GLN A 394 -32.88 9.15 -28.09
C GLN A 394 -32.63 9.28 -29.59
N ASP A 395 -32.91 8.26 -30.31
CA ASP A 395 -32.83 8.23 -31.77
C ASP A 395 -34.24 8.29 -32.34
N GLU A 396 -34.49 9.23 -33.25
CA GLU A 396 -35.78 9.39 -33.95
C GLU A 396 -35.54 9.38 -35.46
N ALA A 397 -36.17 8.49 -36.14
CA ALA A 397 -36.24 8.44 -37.60
C ALA A 397 -37.66 8.74 -38.05
N ARG A 398 -37.81 9.78 -38.86
CA ARG A 398 -39.14 10.26 -39.28
C ARG A 398 -39.19 10.60 -40.77
N VAL A 399 -40.38 10.47 -41.34
CA VAL A 399 -40.66 10.93 -42.70
C VAL A 399 -40.97 12.43 -42.69
N PRO A 400 -40.16 13.27 -43.37
CA PRO A 400 -40.41 14.72 -43.40
C PRO A 400 -41.81 15.04 -43.93
N GLY A 401 -42.50 15.95 -43.25
CA GLY A 401 -43.85 16.36 -43.62
C GLY A 401 -44.97 15.48 -43.09
N LEU A 402 -44.86 14.15 -43.16
CA LEU A 402 -45.90 13.23 -42.68
C LEU A 402 -45.82 13.03 -41.15
N ALA A 403 -44.67 13.03 -40.58
CA ALA A 403 -44.50 12.90 -39.12
C ALA A 403 -45.06 14.12 -38.34
N SER A 404 -45.30 15.25 -39.00
CA SER A 404 -45.86 16.45 -38.37
C SER A 404 -47.39 16.47 -38.34
N LEU A 405 -48.06 15.46 -38.91
CA LEU A 405 -49.54 15.39 -38.91
C LEU A 405 -50.07 15.15 -37.50
N PRO A 406 -51.10 15.88 -37.06
CA PRO A 406 -51.70 15.66 -35.76
C PRO A 406 -52.35 14.24 -35.77
N VAL A 407 -52.17 13.49 -34.65
CA VAL A 407 -52.69 12.12 -34.42
C VAL A 407 -52.01 11.04 -35.27
N LEU A 408 -51.85 11.24 -36.57
CA LEU A 408 -51.27 10.24 -37.48
C LEU A 408 -49.74 10.33 -37.61
N GLY A 409 -49.10 11.40 -37.17
CA GLY A 409 -47.66 11.60 -37.33
C GLY A 409 -46.82 10.47 -36.67
N LYS A 410 -47.30 9.88 -35.58
CA LYS A 410 -46.62 8.75 -34.90
C LYS A 410 -46.51 7.48 -35.77
N LEU A 411 -47.37 7.33 -36.79
CA LEU A 411 -47.29 6.22 -37.74
C LEU A 411 -46.21 6.42 -38.82
N PHE A 412 -45.58 7.61 -38.88
CA PHE A 412 -44.52 7.96 -39.83
C PHE A 412 -43.20 8.25 -39.17
N GLN A 413 -43.03 7.76 -37.93
CA GLN A 413 -41.77 7.89 -37.17
C GLN A 413 -41.45 6.58 -36.47
N SER A 414 -40.17 6.35 -36.26
CA SER A 414 -39.63 5.34 -35.35
C SER A 414 -38.85 6.05 -34.26
N GLU A 415 -39.07 5.68 -33.03
CA GLU A 415 -38.44 6.24 -31.87
C GLU A 415 -37.74 5.13 -31.11
N GLN A 416 -36.47 5.37 -30.71
CA GLN A 416 -35.72 4.48 -29.86
C GLN A 416 -35.10 5.30 -28.74
N VAL A 417 -35.46 4.96 -27.52
CA VAL A 417 -34.91 5.56 -26.30
C VAL A 417 -34.10 4.50 -25.59
N THR A 418 -32.86 4.82 -25.27
CA THR A 418 -31.99 3.97 -24.48
C THR A 418 -31.41 4.79 -23.35
N GLN A 419 -31.67 4.36 -22.12
CA GLN A 419 -31.14 4.97 -20.92
C GLN A 419 -30.26 3.94 -20.20
N ARG A 420 -29.05 4.34 -19.84
CA ARG A 420 -28.12 3.51 -19.08
C ARG A 420 -27.60 4.32 -17.92
N LYS A 421 -27.74 3.78 -16.71
CA LYS A 421 -27.22 4.35 -15.50
C LYS A 421 -26.30 3.33 -14.84
N THR A 422 -25.06 3.72 -14.61
CA THR A 422 -24.08 2.89 -13.92
C THR A 422 -23.58 3.64 -12.70
N GLU A 423 -23.66 3.03 -11.54
CA GLU A 423 -23.20 3.57 -10.27
C GLU A 423 -22.17 2.65 -9.66
N LEU A 424 -21.02 3.22 -9.31
CA LEU A 424 -19.92 2.54 -8.61
C LEU A 424 -19.72 3.24 -7.27
N LEU A 425 -19.75 2.48 -6.17
CA LEU A 425 -19.44 2.95 -4.83
C LEU A 425 -18.35 2.08 -4.21
N ILE A 426 -17.39 2.70 -3.53
CA ILE A 426 -16.26 2.01 -2.90
C ILE A 426 -16.19 2.44 -1.43
N PHE A 427 -16.19 1.43 -0.55
CA PHE A 427 -16.10 1.54 0.89
C PHE A 427 -14.85 0.80 1.38
N VAL A 428 -14.34 1.24 2.49
CA VAL A 428 -13.26 0.56 3.22
C VAL A 428 -13.53 0.65 4.72
#